data_0dc600682cc6246f365e7d03baf33da3
#
_entry.id   0dc600682cc6246f365e7d03baf33da3
#
_cell.length_a   1.000
_cell.length_b   1.000
_cell.length_c   1.000
_cell.angle_alpha   90.00
_cell.angle_beta   90.00
_cell.angle_gamma   90.00
#
_symmetry.space_group_name_H-M   'P 1'
#
loop_
_entity.id
_entity.type
_entity.pdbx_description
1 polymer ?
#
loop_
_entity_poly.entity_id
_entity_poly.type
_entity_poly.pdbx_seq_one_letter_code
_entity_poly.pdbx_strand_id
1 'polypeptide(L)'
;MKRKIFFTIVVAMSMIAMTACAAATPTSIATTAPNNNSTDQTAPPASVSTATNTAPPTASSTIDTSTLACGNGSQSAMVTPELTEGPYFTANSPERASLLESGTVGTKLVITGYVYTTDCQPVANALLDFWQADANGVYDNSGYNFRGHQFTDANGYYQLTTVVPGIYTGRKEHIHVKIQAPNGKLITSQLFFPGVAGNDTDRIFDQGLLLAIQESSDGQQAQYNFVVPAP
;
A
#
# COMPACT_ATOMS: atom_id res chain seq x y z
N MET A 1 46.96 -28.52 -31.02
CA MET A 1 45.80 -29.46 -31.20
C MET A 1 44.63 -28.99 -30.32
N LYS A 2 43.57 -28.39 -30.92
CA LYS A 2 42.40 -27.88 -30.21
C LYS A 2 41.26 -28.89 -30.42
N ARG A 3 40.81 -29.59 -29.37
CA ARG A 3 39.65 -30.49 -29.44
C ARG A 3 38.37 -29.67 -29.29
N LYS A 4 37.51 -29.69 -30.29
CA LYS A 4 36.14 -29.18 -30.23
C LYS A 4 35.24 -30.30 -29.69
N ILE A 5 34.54 -30.02 -28.59
CA ILE A 5 33.51 -30.90 -28.02
C ILE A 5 32.16 -30.38 -28.54
N PHE A 6 31.47 -31.22 -29.32
CA PHE A 6 30.08 -30.98 -29.76
C PHE A 6 29.13 -31.52 -28.68
N PHE A 7 28.27 -30.68 -28.15
CA PHE A 7 27.14 -31.10 -27.34
C PHE A 7 25.91 -31.24 -28.24
N THR A 8 25.41 -32.46 -28.32
CA THR A 8 24.16 -32.79 -29.05
C THR A 8 23.01 -32.64 -28.06
N ILE A 9 22.09 -31.71 -28.31
CA ILE A 9 20.86 -31.54 -27.53
C ILE A 9 19.78 -32.43 -28.12
N VAL A 10 19.31 -33.40 -27.33
CA VAL A 10 18.14 -34.22 -27.65
C VAL A 10 16.91 -33.54 -27.12
N VAL A 11 16.01 -33.10 -28.00
CA VAL A 11 14.71 -32.54 -27.64
C VAL A 11 13.71 -33.69 -27.59
N ALA A 12 13.23 -34.01 -26.40
CA ALA A 12 12.13 -34.95 -26.18
C ALA A 12 10.79 -34.21 -26.22
N MET A 13 9.97 -34.51 -27.20
CA MET A 13 8.66 -33.94 -27.42
C MET A 13 7.63 -34.85 -26.73
N SER A 14 7.07 -34.41 -25.59
CA SER A 14 5.98 -35.10 -24.88
C SER A 14 4.63 -34.53 -25.31
N MET A 15 3.84 -35.38 -26.00
CA MET A 15 2.42 -35.10 -26.29
C MET A 15 1.59 -35.36 -25.01
N ILE A 16 0.84 -34.38 -24.57
CA ILE A 16 -0.18 -34.53 -23.51
C ILE A 16 -1.55 -34.49 -24.17
N ALA A 17 -2.30 -35.59 -24.00
CA ALA A 17 -3.66 -35.76 -24.50
C ALA A 17 -4.66 -34.91 -23.67
N MET A 18 -5.52 -34.17 -24.34
CA MET A 18 -6.65 -33.46 -23.74
C MET A 18 -7.81 -34.42 -23.52
N THR A 19 -8.22 -34.57 -22.26
CA THR A 19 -9.48 -35.23 -21.90
C THR A 19 -10.53 -34.13 -21.61
N ALA A 20 -11.57 -34.08 -22.43
CA ALA A 20 -12.72 -33.20 -22.25
C ALA A 20 -13.63 -33.79 -21.18
N CYS A 21 -13.97 -33.01 -20.15
CA CYS A 21 -15.00 -33.34 -19.18
C CYS A 21 -16.21 -32.41 -19.39
N ALA A 22 -17.37 -33.01 -19.56
CA ALA A 22 -18.64 -32.37 -19.85
C ALA A 22 -19.22 -31.64 -18.64
N ALA A 23 -19.84 -30.49 -18.92
CA ALA A 23 -20.56 -29.64 -17.96
C ALA A 23 -21.91 -30.26 -17.56
N ALA A 24 -22.19 -30.32 -16.26
CA ALA A 24 -23.51 -30.60 -15.70
C ALA A 24 -24.15 -29.28 -15.23
N THR A 25 -25.35 -28.99 -15.75
CA THR A 25 -26.18 -27.86 -15.34
C THR A 25 -26.95 -28.16 -14.06
N PRO A 26 -27.05 -27.27 -13.05
CA PRO A 26 -27.96 -27.46 -11.93
C PRO A 26 -29.36 -26.91 -12.26
N THR A 27 -30.36 -27.73 -12.03
CA THR A 27 -31.80 -27.46 -12.11
C THR A 27 -32.22 -26.55 -10.95
N SER A 28 -32.91 -25.44 -11.29
CA SER A 28 -33.55 -24.53 -10.36
C SER A 28 -34.83 -25.16 -9.77
N ILE A 29 -34.94 -25.26 -8.45
CA ILE A 29 -36.18 -25.59 -7.74
C ILE A 29 -36.76 -24.30 -7.11
N ALA A 30 -37.91 -23.87 -7.60
CA ALA A 30 -38.67 -22.82 -6.99
C ALA A 30 -39.44 -23.37 -5.75
N THR A 31 -39.25 -22.76 -4.59
CA THR A 31 -40.08 -23.04 -3.40
C THR A 31 -40.95 -21.83 -3.09
N THR A 32 -42.24 -22.07 -3.12
CA THR A 32 -43.33 -21.14 -2.82
C THR A 32 -43.37 -20.79 -1.33
N ALA A 33 -43.61 -19.50 -1.03
CA ALA A 33 -43.87 -18.97 0.30
C ALA A 33 -45.35 -19.24 0.71
N PRO A 34 -45.64 -19.53 1.99
CA PRO A 34 -47.00 -19.38 2.52
C PRO A 34 -47.19 -18.00 3.16
N ASN A 35 -48.30 -17.41 2.76
CA ASN A 35 -48.89 -16.19 3.31
C ASN A 35 -49.58 -16.53 4.65
N ASN A 36 -49.29 -15.81 5.73
CA ASN A 36 -50.10 -15.84 6.94
C ASN A 36 -50.39 -14.41 7.41
N ASN A 37 -51.66 -14.08 7.21
CA ASN A 37 -52.35 -12.94 7.76
C ASN A 37 -52.77 -13.29 9.21
N SER A 38 -52.49 -12.48 10.23
CA SER A 38 -53.37 -12.35 11.40
C SER A 38 -53.02 -11.19 12.33
N THR A 39 -53.95 -10.29 12.44
CA THR A 39 -54.53 -9.61 13.61
C THR A 39 -53.69 -8.70 14.49
N ASP A 40 -54.04 -7.45 14.34
CA ASP A 40 -54.39 -6.40 15.31
C ASP A 40 -54.16 -6.73 16.80
N GLN A 41 -53.24 -5.97 17.41
CA GLN A 41 -53.24 -5.75 18.86
C GLN A 41 -52.71 -4.35 19.20
N THR A 42 -53.67 -3.51 19.61
CA THR A 42 -53.52 -2.15 20.11
C THR A 42 -52.70 -2.15 21.41
N ALA A 43 -51.52 -1.49 21.44
CA ALA A 43 -50.75 -1.20 22.64
C ALA A 43 -50.79 0.32 22.96
N PRO A 44 -50.76 0.70 24.26
CA PRO A 44 -50.93 2.09 24.68
C PRO A 44 -49.66 2.95 24.44
N PRO A 45 -49.77 4.30 24.42
CA PRO A 45 -48.67 5.17 24.06
C PRO A 45 -47.57 5.19 25.13
N ALA A 46 -46.39 4.79 24.72
CA ALA A 46 -45.17 4.93 25.51
C ALA A 46 -44.66 6.38 25.46
N SER A 47 -44.36 6.91 26.63
CA SER A 47 -43.82 8.24 26.84
C SER A 47 -42.47 8.41 26.10
N VAL A 48 -42.37 9.44 25.26
CA VAL A 48 -41.16 9.82 24.54
C VAL A 48 -40.18 10.46 25.55
N SER A 49 -39.20 9.72 26.00
CA SER A 49 -38.01 10.31 26.65
C SER A 49 -37.10 10.87 25.55
N THR A 50 -37.01 12.18 25.46
CA THR A 50 -36.08 12.89 24.59
C THR A 50 -34.65 12.65 25.11
N ALA A 51 -34.01 11.62 24.60
CA ALA A 51 -32.56 11.46 24.81
C ALA A 51 -31.85 12.51 23.96
N THR A 52 -31.26 13.51 24.61
CA THR A 52 -30.35 14.47 23.99
C THR A 52 -29.11 13.71 23.58
N ASN A 53 -29.01 13.37 22.30
CA ASN A 53 -27.85 12.74 21.72
C ASN A 53 -26.74 13.81 21.60
N THR A 54 -25.96 13.99 22.68
CA THR A 54 -24.70 14.76 22.63
C THR A 54 -23.71 13.89 21.87
N ALA A 55 -23.50 14.17 20.59
CA ALA A 55 -22.42 13.57 19.83
C ALA A 55 -21.10 13.86 20.53
N PRO A 56 -20.20 12.85 20.69
CA PRO A 56 -18.87 13.12 21.20
C PRO A 56 -18.17 14.13 20.29
N PRO A 57 -17.32 15.04 20.81
CA PRO A 57 -16.57 15.94 19.98
C PRO A 57 -15.69 15.10 19.05
N THR A 58 -15.93 15.19 17.77
CA THR A 58 -15.01 14.66 16.75
C THR A 58 -13.75 15.51 16.84
N ALA A 59 -12.75 15.03 17.57
CA ALA A 59 -11.42 15.60 17.53
C ALA A 59 -10.92 15.38 16.09
N SER A 60 -11.03 16.41 15.26
CA SER A 60 -10.34 16.46 13.97
C SER A 60 -8.87 16.68 14.29
N SER A 61 -8.14 15.60 14.55
CA SER A 61 -6.70 15.65 14.63
C SER A 61 -6.19 15.97 13.22
N THR A 62 -5.44 17.05 13.06
CA THR A 62 -4.76 17.37 11.80
C THR A 62 -3.38 16.75 11.83
N ILE A 63 -2.95 16.17 10.68
CA ILE A 63 -1.57 15.68 10.53
C ILE A 63 -0.62 16.86 10.73
N ASP A 64 0.40 16.68 11.58
CA ASP A 64 1.49 17.65 11.69
C ASP A 64 2.39 17.54 10.46
N THR A 65 2.23 18.49 9.55
CA THR A 65 3.01 18.57 8.31
C THR A 65 4.26 19.43 8.44
N SER A 66 4.54 19.97 9.63
CA SER A 66 5.67 20.90 9.85
C SER A 66 7.04 20.27 9.58
N THR A 67 7.13 18.94 9.70
CA THR A 67 8.36 18.16 9.49
C THR A 67 8.52 17.65 8.05
N LEU A 68 7.50 17.83 7.20
CA LEU A 68 7.58 17.35 5.81
C LEU A 68 8.56 18.18 4.98
N ALA A 69 9.37 17.49 4.18
CA ALA A 69 10.27 18.15 3.23
C ALA A 69 9.49 19.07 2.29
N CYS A 70 10.04 20.26 2.01
CA CYS A 70 9.38 21.30 1.20
C CYS A 70 8.02 21.76 1.74
N GLY A 71 7.69 21.42 2.99
CA GLY A 71 6.53 21.96 3.70
C GLY A 71 6.77 23.39 4.20
N ASN A 72 5.69 24.07 4.61
CA ASN A 72 5.74 25.38 5.27
C ASN A 72 6.54 26.48 4.54
N GLY A 73 6.58 26.44 3.19
CA GLY A 73 7.25 27.45 2.39
C GLY A 73 8.78 27.32 2.32
N SER A 74 9.33 26.16 2.68
CA SER A 74 10.75 25.86 2.49
C SER A 74 11.15 26.02 1.05
N GLN A 75 12.31 26.66 0.82
CA GLN A 75 12.87 26.93 -0.51
C GLN A 75 13.86 25.84 -0.96
N SER A 76 14.24 24.95 -0.06
CA SER A 76 15.13 23.82 -0.34
C SER A 76 14.94 22.70 0.65
N ALA A 77 15.26 21.47 0.23
CA ALA A 77 15.24 20.28 1.06
C ALA A 77 16.38 19.33 0.69
N MET A 78 16.75 18.47 1.64
CA MET A 78 17.72 17.40 1.39
C MET A 78 17.06 16.28 0.60
N VAL A 79 17.86 15.64 -0.26
CA VAL A 79 17.42 14.43 -0.97
C VAL A 79 16.98 13.36 0.02
N THR A 80 15.89 12.68 -0.28
CA THR A 80 15.40 11.53 0.48
C THR A 80 16.55 10.53 0.73
N PRO A 81 16.82 10.11 1.97
CA PRO A 81 17.87 9.17 2.28
C PRO A 81 17.74 7.86 1.48
N GLU A 82 18.85 7.43 0.87
CA GLU A 82 18.92 6.14 0.18
C GLU A 82 19.16 5.02 1.20
N LEU A 83 18.34 3.98 1.13
CA LEU A 83 18.48 2.78 1.93
C LEU A 83 18.59 1.53 1.05
N THR A 84 18.88 0.40 1.68
CA THR A 84 18.98 -0.88 0.98
C THR A 84 17.63 -1.35 0.41
N GLU A 85 17.67 -1.91 -0.79
CA GLU A 85 16.52 -2.55 -1.45
C GLU A 85 15.99 -3.75 -0.66
N GLY A 86 16.89 -4.46 0.02
CA GLY A 86 16.56 -5.73 0.67
C GLY A 86 16.34 -6.88 -0.33
N PRO A 87 16.03 -8.09 0.16
CA PRO A 87 15.97 -9.29 -0.68
C PRO A 87 14.60 -9.53 -1.35
N TYR A 88 13.60 -8.69 -1.12
CA TYR A 88 12.21 -8.95 -1.53
C TYR A 88 11.70 -8.03 -2.65
N PHE A 89 12.57 -7.25 -3.28
CA PHE A 89 12.15 -6.49 -4.46
C PHE A 89 11.83 -7.43 -5.63
N THR A 90 10.72 -7.15 -6.32
CA THR A 90 10.33 -7.85 -7.56
C THR A 90 10.06 -6.78 -8.62
N ALA A 91 10.81 -6.84 -9.70
CA ALA A 91 10.65 -5.89 -10.81
C ALA A 91 9.33 -6.10 -11.56
N ASN A 92 8.92 -5.08 -12.34
CA ASN A 92 7.72 -5.08 -13.16
C ASN A 92 6.42 -5.22 -12.35
N SER A 93 6.35 -4.57 -11.20
CA SER A 93 5.11 -4.45 -10.43
C SER A 93 3.99 -3.86 -11.31
N PRO A 94 2.71 -4.21 -11.10
CA PRO A 94 1.60 -3.60 -11.84
C PRO A 94 1.47 -2.11 -11.52
N GLU A 95 1.02 -1.31 -12.50
CA GLU A 95 0.69 0.10 -12.27
C GLU A 95 -0.62 0.18 -11.49
N ARG A 96 -0.53 0.66 -10.24
CA ARG A 96 -1.67 0.82 -9.35
C ARG A 96 -1.34 1.68 -8.13
N ALA A 97 -2.29 2.52 -7.71
CA ALA A 97 -2.20 3.33 -6.49
C ALA A 97 -2.77 2.62 -5.25
N SER A 98 -3.48 1.50 -5.43
CA SER A 98 -3.99 0.66 -4.33
C SER A 98 -3.34 -0.71 -4.38
N LEU A 99 -2.74 -1.12 -3.25
CA LEU A 99 -2.19 -2.46 -3.06
C LEU A 99 -3.19 -3.42 -2.41
N LEU A 100 -4.42 -2.94 -2.13
CA LEU A 100 -5.47 -3.76 -1.54
C LEU A 100 -6.08 -4.69 -2.59
N GLU A 101 -6.22 -5.95 -2.20
CA GLU A 101 -6.89 -7.00 -2.97
C GLU A 101 -8.18 -7.42 -2.25
N SER A 102 -9.04 -8.21 -2.92
CA SER A 102 -10.21 -8.78 -2.26
C SER A 102 -9.79 -9.70 -1.10
N GLY A 103 -10.31 -9.45 0.10
CA GLY A 103 -9.95 -10.21 1.29
C GLY A 103 -8.68 -9.75 2.00
N THR A 104 -8.05 -8.63 1.58
CA THR A 104 -6.94 -8.04 2.32
C THR A 104 -7.35 -7.77 3.77
N VAL A 105 -6.51 -8.23 4.71
CA VAL A 105 -6.67 -8.01 6.16
C VAL A 105 -5.63 -7.00 6.65
N GLY A 106 -5.92 -6.36 7.79
CA GLY A 106 -5.02 -5.39 8.44
C GLY A 106 -5.63 -4.01 8.56
N THR A 107 -4.93 -3.11 9.25
CA THR A 107 -5.32 -1.70 9.37
C THR A 107 -5.06 -1.00 8.04
N LYS A 108 -6.10 -0.48 7.41
CA LYS A 108 -5.98 0.31 6.18
C LYS A 108 -5.08 1.52 6.42
N LEU A 109 -4.21 1.80 5.48
CA LEU A 109 -3.29 2.94 5.48
C LEU A 109 -3.40 3.66 4.14
N VAL A 110 -3.64 4.97 4.20
CA VAL A 110 -3.57 5.84 3.01
C VAL A 110 -2.42 6.80 3.22
N ILE A 111 -1.43 6.72 2.34
CA ILE A 111 -0.27 7.63 2.35
C ILE A 111 -0.44 8.61 1.19
N THR A 112 -0.33 9.90 1.47
CA THR A 112 -0.33 10.96 0.47
C THR A 112 0.94 11.79 0.58
N GLY A 113 1.30 12.48 -0.49
CA GLY A 113 2.45 13.38 -0.48
C GLY A 113 2.81 13.84 -1.86
N TYR A 114 3.99 14.41 -1.93
CA TYR A 114 4.52 14.97 -3.16
C TYR A 114 5.94 14.46 -3.41
N VAL A 115 6.35 14.49 -4.66
CA VAL A 115 7.75 14.37 -5.06
C VAL A 115 8.25 15.75 -5.47
N TYR A 116 9.33 16.19 -4.85
CA TYR A 116 9.96 17.48 -5.09
C TYR A 116 11.41 17.31 -5.55
N THR A 117 11.94 18.34 -6.22
CA THR A 117 13.39 18.52 -6.35
C THR A 117 13.98 19.12 -5.07
N THR A 118 15.31 19.19 -4.99
CA THR A 118 16.02 19.86 -3.88
C THR A 118 15.66 21.34 -3.72
N ASP A 119 15.19 21.98 -4.77
CA ASP A 119 14.72 23.37 -4.77
C ASP A 119 13.20 23.48 -4.55
N CYS A 120 12.61 22.42 -4.00
CA CYS A 120 11.20 22.33 -3.69
C CYS A 120 10.25 22.57 -4.87
N GLN A 121 10.70 22.26 -6.09
CA GLN A 121 9.82 22.25 -7.26
C GLN A 121 9.12 20.90 -7.39
N PRO A 122 7.81 20.87 -7.65
CA PRO A 122 7.09 19.62 -7.82
C PRO A 122 7.59 18.86 -9.05
N VAL A 123 7.71 17.55 -8.93
CA VAL A 123 8.16 16.67 -10.02
C VAL A 123 6.97 15.89 -10.56
N ALA A 124 6.47 16.32 -11.73
CA ALA A 124 5.44 15.60 -12.45
C ALA A 124 5.99 14.30 -13.06
N ASN A 125 5.12 13.27 -13.13
CA ASN A 125 5.47 11.98 -13.76
C ASN A 125 6.70 11.31 -13.14
N ALA A 126 6.95 11.52 -11.84
CA ALA A 126 7.95 10.79 -11.09
C ALA A 126 7.43 9.37 -10.81
N LEU A 127 8.25 8.36 -11.07
CA LEU A 127 7.97 6.97 -10.72
C LEU A 127 8.04 6.80 -9.19
N LEU A 128 7.07 6.08 -8.64
CA LEU A 128 7.05 5.55 -7.27
C LEU A 128 6.69 4.06 -7.34
N ASP A 129 7.63 3.18 -7.00
CA ASP A 129 7.42 1.72 -7.00
C ASP A 129 7.51 1.21 -5.57
N PHE A 130 6.36 0.81 -4.99
CA PHE A 130 6.21 0.41 -3.60
C PHE A 130 6.18 -1.09 -3.44
N TRP A 131 6.80 -1.60 -2.36
CA TRP A 131 6.62 -2.98 -1.91
C TRP A 131 6.74 -3.09 -0.40
N GLN A 132 5.99 -4.02 0.18
CA GLN A 132 5.94 -4.25 1.62
C GLN A 132 5.52 -5.68 1.97
N ALA A 133 5.69 -6.06 3.23
CA ALA A 133 5.04 -7.23 3.81
C ALA A 133 3.53 -6.97 4.00
N ASP A 134 2.73 -8.02 4.08
CA ASP A 134 1.35 -7.94 4.52
C ASP A 134 1.24 -7.58 6.03
N ALA A 135 0.03 -7.48 6.58
CA ALA A 135 -0.21 -7.18 7.99
C ALA A 135 0.32 -8.26 8.96
N ASN A 136 0.68 -9.44 8.47
CA ASN A 136 1.28 -10.52 9.27
C ASN A 136 2.82 -10.58 9.13
N GLY A 137 3.43 -9.66 8.40
CA GLY A 137 4.87 -9.64 8.19
C GLY A 137 5.36 -10.60 7.08
N VAL A 138 4.48 -10.99 6.15
CA VAL A 138 4.82 -11.93 5.07
C VAL A 138 4.91 -11.19 3.73
N TYR A 139 6.05 -11.37 3.02
CA TYR A 139 6.21 -10.89 1.65
C TYR A 139 5.67 -11.90 0.64
N ASP A 140 4.93 -11.44 -0.36
CA ASP A 140 4.63 -12.25 -1.55
C ASP A 140 5.88 -12.33 -2.45
N ASN A 141 6.48 -13.52 -2.50
CA ASN A 141 7.68 -13.79 -3.30
C ASN A 141 7.36 -14.52 -4.60
N SER A 142 6.08 -14.71 -4.92
CA SER A 142 5.62 -15.44 -6.13
C SER A 142 4.73 -14.59 -7.03
N GLY A 143 4.21 -13.48 -6.52
CA GLY A 143 3.31 -12.57 -7.23
C GLY A 143 3.59 -11.12 -6.91
N TYR A 144 2.53 -10.31 -6.96
CA TYR A 144 2.60 -8.86 -6.76
C TYR A 144 1.67 -8.36 -5.65
N ASN A 145 1.27 -9.21 -4.68
CA ASN A 145 0.53 -8.74 -3.52
C ASN A 145 1.39 -7.73 -2.74
N PHE A 146 0.80 -6.61 -2.35
CA PHE A 146 1.47 -5.49 -1.70
C PHE A 146 2.68 -4.93 -2.49
N ARG A 147 2.58 -4.95 -3.84
CA ARG A 147 3.54 -4.39 -4.78
C ARG A 147 2.81 -3.61 -5.84
N GLY A 148 3.31 -2.44 -6.20
CA GLY A 148 2.71 -1.64 -7.28
C GLY A 148 3.48 -0.36 -7.50
N HIS A 149 3.52 0.07 -8.75
CA HIS A 149 4.08 1.38 -9.08
C HIS A 149 2.99 2.33 -9.54
N GLN A 150 3.30 3.61 -9.45
CA GLN A 150 2.47 4.70 -9.93
C GLN A 150 3.36 5.87 -10.34
N PHE A 151 2.76 6.86 -10.97
CA PHE A 151 3.43 8.10 -11.32
C PHE A 151 2.74 9.28 -10.64
N THR A 152 3.52 10.29 -10.28
CA THR A 152 2.96 11.54 -9.75
C THR A 152 2.15 12.28 -10.82
N ASP A 153 1.14 13.01 -10.36
CA ASP A 153 0.37 13.92 -11.21
C ASP A 153 1.17 15.16 -11.67
N ALA A 154 0.52 16.09 -12.37
CA ALA A 154 1.14 17.32 -12.85
C ALA A 154 1.66 18.25 -11.74
N ASN A 155 1.19 18.06 -10.49
CA ASN A 155 1.60 18.81 -9.32
C ASN A 155 2.63 18.08 -8.46
N GLY A 156 3.13 16.91 -8.93
CA GLY A 156 4.02 16.07 -8.17
C GLY A 156 3.33 15.23 -7.08
N TYR A 157 2.00 15.22 -7.02
CA TYR A 157 1.22 14.52 -6.00
C TYR A 157 1.15 13.00 -6.27
N TYR A 158 1.17 12.21 -5.18
CA TYR A 158 0.88 10.78 -5.21
C TYR A 158 -0.04 10.37 -4.05
N GLN A 159 -0.71 9.23 -4.21
CA GLN A 159 -1.46 8.57 -3.16
C GLN A 159 -1.24 7.06 -3.23
N LEU A 160 -0.94 6.44 -2.10
CA LEU A 160 -0.84 4.99 -1.94
C LEU A 160 -1.91 4.53 -0.95
N THR A 161 -2.72 3.54 -1.34
CA THR A 161 -3.64 2.86 -0.43
C THR A 161 -3.13 1.44 -0.17
N THR A 162 -2.90 1.12 1.11
CA THR A 162 -2.34 -0.17 1.53
C THR A 162 -2.82 -0.54 2.93
N VAL A 163 -2.14 -1.45 3.62
CA VAL A 163 -2.29 -1.73 5.05
C VAL A 163 -1.01 -1.40 5.79
N VAL A 164 -1.11 -1.19 7.11
CA VAL A 164 0.06 -1.15 7.98
C VAL A 164 0.76 -2.52 7.89
N PRO A 165 2.05 -2.58 7.47
CA PRO A 165 2.76 -3.83 7.36
C PRO A 165 3.05 -4.44 8.73
N GLY A 166 3.09 -5.76 8.81
CA GLY A 166 3.52 -6.46 10.01
C GLY A 166 5.04 -6.50 10.17
N ILE A 167 5.47 -6.84 11.37
CA ILE A 167 6.90 -7.05 11.70
C ILE A 167 7.42 -8.30 10.99
N TYR A 168 8.55 -8.18 10.33
CA TYR A 168 9.22 -9.27 9.65
C TYR A 168 10.65 -9.45 10.18
N THR A 169 11.00 -10.66 10.57
CA THR A 169 12.36 -11.13 10.91
C THR A 169 13.28 -10.09 11.59
N GLY A 170 12.84 -9.52 12.71
CA GLY A 170 13.64 -8.55 13.49
C GLY A 170 13.73 -7.14 12.91
N ARG A 171 13.06 -6.88 11.78
CA ARG A 171 12.86 -5.55 11.22
C ARG A 171 11.57 -4.94 11.78
N LYS A 172 11.56 -3.64 11.91
CA LYS A 172 10.34 -2.91 12.29
C LYS A 172 9.43 -2.70 11.08
N GLU A 173 8.19 -2.29 11.31
CA GLU A 173 7.23 -1.97 10.26
C GLU A 173 7.83 -0.94 9.31
N HIS A 174 7.85 -1.27 8.01
CA HIS A 174 8.38 -0.37 6.99
C HIS A 174 7.78 -0.66 5.62
N ILE A 175 7.78 0.34 4.78
CA ILE A 175 7.35 0.25 3.38
C ILE A 175 8.53 0.65 2.51
N HIS A 176 8.93 -0.21 1.60
CA HIS A 176 9.97 0.09 0.62
C HIS A 176 9.41 0.93 -0.52
N VAL A 177 10.27 1.74 -1.11
CA VAL A 177 9.93 2.53 -2.28
C VAL A 177 11.15 2.78 -3.16
N LYS A 178 10.96 2.74 -4.47
CA LYS A 178 11.87 3.32 -5.45
C LYS A 178 11.25 4.59 -5.99
N ILE A 179 12.04 5.66 -6.08
CA ILE A 179 11.60 6.96 -6.55
C ILE A 179 12.53 7.40 -7.69
N GLN A 180 11.96 7.89 -8.79
CA GLN A 180 12.75 8.38 -9.91
C GLN A 180 12.05 9.54 -10.62
N ALA A 181 12.69 10.70 -10.68
CA ALA A 181 12.27 11.75 -11.61
C ALA A 181 12.45 11.29 -13.08
N PRO A 182 11.68 11.81 -14.04
CA PRO A 182 11.92 11.55 -15.45
C PRO A 182 13.38 11.81 -15.81
N ASN A 183 14.06 10.82 -16.39
CA ASN A 183 15.50 10.83 -16.73
C ASN A 183 16.46 11.06 -15.56
N GLY A 184 15.96 11.07 -14.32
CA GLY A 184 16.75 11.27 -13.11
C GLY A 184 17.37 9.99 -12.55
N LYS A 185 18.14 10.15 -11.46
CA LYS A 185 18.69 9.03 -10.69
C LYS A 185 17.56 8.27 -9.98
N LEU A 186 17.58 6.93 -10.03
CA LEU A 186 16.74 6.08 -9.21
C LEU A 186 17.25 6.08 -7.77
N ILE A 187 16.36 6.37 -6.82
CA ILE A 187 16.59 6.30 -5.38
C ILE A 187 15.81 5.11 -4.82
N THR A 188 16.45 4.29 -4.00
CA THR A 188 15.77 3.26 -3.19
C THR A 188 15.73 3.72 -1.74
N SER A 189 14.57 3.66 -1.11
CA SER A 189 14.36 4.11 0.27
C SER A 189 13.33 3.23 1.00
N GLN A 190 13.05 3.58 2.25
CA GLN A 190 12.02 2.93 3.07
C GLN A 190 11.30 4.00 3.89
N LEU A 191 10.02 3.81 4.16
CA LEU A 191 9.24 4.64 5.08
C LEU A 191 9.03 3.87 6.38
N PHE A 192 9.17 4.55 7.52
CA PHE A 192 9.03 3.98 8.84
C PHE A 192 7.84 4.58 9.59
N PHE A 193 7.38 3.87 10.61
CA PHE A 193 6.22 4.25 11.41
C PHE A 193 6.66 4.92 12.71
N PRO A 194 6.07 6.06 13.10
CA PRO A 194 6.39 6.73 14.36
C PRO A 194 5.90 5.92 15.56
N GLY A 195 6.56 6.05 16.71
CA GLY A 195 6.16 5.40 17.96
C GLY A 195 6.38 3.89 18.03
N VAL A 196 6.94 3.26 16.98
CA VAL A 196 7.28 1.84 16.99
C VAL A 196 8.46 1.60 17.92
N ALA A 197 8.25 0.76 18.95
CA ALA A 197 9.29 0.42 19.91
C ALA A 197 10.47 -0.27 19.22
N GLY A 198 11.68 0.28 19.39
CA GLY A 198 12.91 -0.26 18.85
C GLY A 198 13.20 0.13 17.40
N ASN A 199 12.58 1.17 16.86
CA ASN A 199 13.04 1.79 15.62
C ASN A 199 14.54 2.12 15.70
N ASP A 200 14.98 2.66 16.82
CA ASP A 200 16.37 3.03 17.11
C ASP A 200 17.34 1.82 17.15
N THR A 201 16.82 0.61 17.25
CA THR A 201 17.61 -0.63 17.19
C THR A 201 17.66 -1.25 15.79
N ASP A 202 16.85 -0.79 14.86
CA ASP A 202 16.92 -1.19 13.45
C ASP A 202 18.09 -0.45 12.78
N ARG A 203 19.10 -1.19 12.31
CA ARG A 203 20.36 -0.63 11.80
C ARG A 203 20.24 0.26 10.58
N ILE A 204 19.10 0.20 9.90
CA ILE A 204 18.84 1.00 8.70
C ILE A 204 17.69 2.01 8.91
N PHE A 205 17.22 2.14 10.15
CA PHE A 205 16.25 3.19 10.49
C PHE A 205 16.87 4.57 10.31
N ASP A 206 16.10 5.45 9.69
CA ASP A 206 16.41 6.87 9.55
C ASP A 206 15.20 7.70 9.98
N GLN A 207 15.40 8.60 10.93
CA GLN A 207 14.33 9.46 11.46
C GLN A 207 13.74 10.39 10.39
N GLY A 208 14.51 10.76 9.36
CA GLY A 208 14.03 11.56 8.23
C GLY A 208 13.06 10.82 7.31
N LEU A 209 12.87 9.51 7.54
CA LEU A 209 11.97 8.64 6.78
C LEU A 209 10.71 8.25 7.56
N LEU A 210 10.44 8.91 8.69
CA LEU A 210 9.22 8.70 9.46
C LEU A 210 8.00 9.30 8.74
N LEU A 211 6.94 8.52 8.67
CA LEU A 211 5.62 8.98 8.23
C LEU A 211 5.02 9.95 9.25
N ALA A 212 4.40 11.02 8.79
CA ALA A 212 3.48 11.81 9.60
C ALA A 212 2.10 11.13 9.58
N ILE A 213 1.69 10.52 10.70
CA ILE A 213 0.50 9.65 10.78
C ILE A 213 -0.55 10.24 11.72
N GLN A 214 -1.82 10.08 11.35
CA GLN A 214 -2.97 10.25 12.24
C GLN A 214 -3.95 9.09 12.10
N GLU A 215 -4.65 8.78 13.19
CA GLU A 215 -5.76 7.83 13.18
C GLU A 215 -6.99 8.44 12.52
N SER A 216 -7.76 7.62 11.83
CA SER A 216 -9.04 7.98 11.24
C SER A 216 -10.09 6.90 11.50
N SER A 217 -11.36 7.19 11.23
CA SER A 217 -12.43 6.21 11.40
C SER A 217 -12.32 4.98 10.47
N ASP A 218 -11.52 5.08 9.42
CA ASP A 218 -11.37 4.04 8.37
C ASP A 218 -9.91 3.52 8.28
N GLY A 219 -9.14 3.61 9.36
CA GLY A 219 -7.74 3.22 9.46
C GLY A 219 -6.81 4.38 9.73
N GLN A 220 -5.65 4.42 9.09
CA GLN A 220 -4.65 5.46 9.25
C GLN A 220 -4.51 6.32 8.00
N GLN A 221 -4.33 7.62 8.20
CA GLN A 221 -3.91 8.57 7.18
C GLN A 221 -2.46 8.96 7.46
N ALA A 222 -1.64 8.98 6.43
CA ALA A 222 -0.23 9.34 6.55
C ALA A 222 0.20 10.31 5.46
N GLN A 223 1.27 11.06 5.74
CA GLN A 223 1.89 11.92 4.75
C GLN A 223 3.40 11.75 4.74
N TYR A 224 3.98 11.82 3.55
CA TYR A 224 5.43 11.89 3.33
C TYR A 224 5.74 12.58 2.00
N ASN A 225 6.69 13.51 2.01
CA ASN A 225 7.19 14.14 0.79
C ASN A 225 8.57 13.59 0.43
N PHE A 226 8.71 13.07 -0.77
CA PHE A 226 10.00 12.64 -1.30
C PHE A 226 10.73 13.80 -1.97
N VAL A 227 12.05 13.79 -1.86
CA VAL A 227 12.92 14.74 -2.53
C VAL A 227 13.92 13.99 -3.39
N VAL A 228 13.98 14.32 -4.66
CA VAL A 228 14.91 13.73 -5.63
C VAL A 228 15.90 14.78 -6.12
N PRO A 229 17.11 14.39 -6.56
CA PRO A 229 17.99 15.32 -7.27
C PRO A 229 17.26 15.93 -8.48
N ALA A 230 17.55 17.17 -8.78
CA ALA A 230 17.11 17.75 -10.05
C ALA A 230 17.68 16.91 -11.21
N PRO A 231 16.94 16.70 -12.31
CA PRO A 231 17.38 15.95 -13.47
C PRO A 231 18.55 16.62 -14.20
#